data_2b689ccd034974b803b2c636a6d13ac8
#
_entry.id   2b689ccd034974b803b2c636a6d13ac8
#
_cell.length_a   1.000
_cell.length_b   1.000
_cell.length_c   1.000
_cell.angle_alpha   90.00
_cell.angle_beta   90.00
_cell.angle_gamma   90.00
#
_symmetry.space_group_name_H-M   'P 1'
#
loop_
_entity.id
_entity.type
_entity.pdbx_description
1 polymer ?
#
loop_
_entity_poly.entity_id
_entity_poly.type
_entity_poly.pdbx_seq_one_letter_code
_entity_poly.pdbx_strand_id
1 'polypeptide(L)'
;MSFGILFEDEKYDGNDIRRVGEEFLYIELAGHHVESFEACDFEKIVCTDPHSYNTFKNEYPEVDFEEFADDPIMPFEYDEKWNKDGEVDVLHWTQAVEELVNDGKLELSGTELEYTVTYHDPCHLGRYNDEYEAPRELIRATGCDLEEMPRNRSNSFCCGGGGGGLWMDFDEEPKPSEERLREALEDTDAGPNIEKFVVACPMCMTMYEDGRKTGDFEDDIEIVDIAELIVEAIGKEERANLEVAA
;
A
#
# COMPACT_ATOMS: atom_id res chain seq x y z
N MET A 1 6.25 -3.63 -20.75
CA MET A 1 5.90 -2.41 -19.97
C MET A 1 7.19 -1.65 -19.75
N SER A 2 7.21 -0.33 -19.91
CA SER A 2 8.31 0.54 -19.46
C SER A 2 7.79 1.31 -18.24
N PHE A 3 8.65 1.56 -17.27
CA PHE A 3 8.33 2.37 -16.11
C PHE A 3 9.49 3.33 -15.80
N GLY A 4 9.20 4.40 -15.10
CA GLY A 4 10.16 5.33 -14.55
C GLY A 4 9.84 5.63 -13.10
N ILE A 5 10.79 6.20 -12.37
CA ILE A 5 10.64 6.69 -11.01
C ILE A 5 11.20 8.10 -10.93
N LEU A 6 10.72 8.91 -10.00
CA LEU A 6 11.12 10.31 -9.87
C LEU A 6 12.47 10.50 -9.14
N PHE A 7 13.00 9.47 -8.51
CA PHE A 7 14.26 9.52 -7.74
C PHE A 7 14.26 10.64 -6.68
N GLU A 8 15.20 11.60 -6.79
CA GLU A 8 15.32 12.72 -5.85
C GLU A 8 14.17 13.73 -5.92
N ASP A 9 13.38 13.71 -6.99
CA ASP A 9 12.19 14.56 -7.14
C ASP A 9 10.95 13.94 -6.49
N GLU A 10 11.02 12.69 -6.04
CA GLU A 10 9.97 12.08 -5.23
C GLU A 10 10.00 12.64 -3.81
N LYS A 11 8.88 13.22 -3.38
CA LYS A 11 8.68 13.73 -2.02
C LYS A 11 7.63 12.90 -1.30
N TYR A 12 7.42 13.24 -0.03
CA TYR A 12 6.29 12.69 0.72
C TYR A 12 4.96 13.25 0.18
N ASP A 13 3.97 12.39 0.00
CA ASP A 13 2.67 12.72 -0.61
C ASP A 13 1.77 13.66 0.23
N GLY A 14 2.16 13.89 1.49
CA GLY A 14 1.43 14.78 2.40
C GLY A 14 0.26 14.12 3.13
N ASN A 15 0.02 12.82 2.95
CA ASN A 15 -1.12 12.12 3.57
C ASN A 15 -1.26 12.37 5.07
N ASP A 16 -0.24 12.08 5.88
CA ASP A 16 -0.30 12.29 7.33
C ASP A 16 -0.27 13.78 7.70
N ILE A 17 0.43 14.60 6.91
CA ILE A 17 0.53 16.04 7.10
C ILE A 17 -0.87 16.69 7.05
N ARG A 18 -1.67 16.33 6.03
CA ARG A 18 -3.06 16.80 5.91
C ARG A 18 -3.90 16.35 7.11
N ARG A 19 -3.73 15.13 7.58
CA ARG A 19 -4.52 14.55 8.68
C ARG A 19 -4.19 15.14 10.05
N VAL A 20 -2.99 15.64 10.25
CA VAL A 20 -2.64 16.39 11.46
C VAL A 20 -2.97 17.89 11.36
N GLY A 21 -3.51 18.34 10.22
CA GLY A 21 -4.04 19.71 10.03
C GLY A 21 -3.03 20.71 9.48
N GLU A 22 -1.89 20.25 8.95
CA GLU A 22 -0.86 21.12 8.35
C GLU A 22 -1.14 21.34 6.86
N GLU A 23 -2.24 22.04 6.56
CA GLU A 23 -2.76 22.21 5.19
C GLU A 23 -1.78 22.94 4.27
N PHE A 24 -1.06 23.94 4.75
CA PHE A 24 -0.08 24.67 3.93
C PHE A 24 1.06 23.77 3.46
N LEU A 25 1.63 22.97 4.35
CA LEU A 25 2.67 22.01 3.99
C LEU A 25 2.14 20.92 3.06
N TYR A 26 0.88 20.50 3.25
CA TYR A 26 0.24 19.57 2.34
C TYR A 26 0.15 20.12 0.91
N ILE A 27 -0.32 21.36 0.73
CA ILE A 27 -0.42 22.02 -0.58
C ILE A 27 0.96 22.21 -1.21
N GLU A 28 1.99 22.59 -0.44
CA GLU A 28 3.37 22.70 -0.94
C GLU A 28 3.88 21.36 -1.49
N LEU A 29 3.69 20.27 -0.76
CA LEU A 29 4.08 18.92 -1.19
C LEU A 29 3.29 18.46 -2.42
N ALA A 30 1.99 18.70 -2.43
CA ALA A 30 1.10 18.37 -3.54
C ALA A 30 1.49 19.16 -4.81
N GLY A 31 1.74 20.46 -4.70
CA GLY A 31 2.21 21.30 -5.80
C GLY A 31 3.53 20.82 -6.40
N HIS A 32 4.50 20.45 -5.54
CA HIS A 32 5.77 19.86 -6.01
C HIS A 32 5.56 18.56 -6.80
N HIS A 33 4.67 17.68 -6.33
CA HIS A 33 4.38 16.43 -7.06
C HIS A 33 3.70 16.68 -8.39
N VAL A 34 2.72 17.59 -8.42
CA VAL A 34 2.01 17.94 -9.65
C VAL A 34 2.96 18.53 -10.68
N GLU A 35 3.85 19.47 -10.29
CA GLU A 35 4.91 19.99 -11.15
C GLU A 35 5.79 18.86 -11.70
N SER A 36 6.23 17.92 -10.85
CA SER A 36 7.06 16.79 -11.24
C SER A 36 6.33 15.83 -12.19
N PHE A 37 5.05 15.57 -11.96
CA PHE A 37 4.24 14.72 -12.84
C PHE A 37 4.00 15.39 -14.20
N GLU A 38 3.72 16.68 -14.24
CA GLU A 38 3.52 17.43 -15.49
C GLU A 38 4.79 17.50 -16.37
N ALA A 39 5.96 17.40 -15.75
CA ALA A 39 7.24 17.30 -16.45
C ALA A 39 7.49 15.92 -17.08
N CYS A 40 6.70 14.90 -16.73
CA CYS A 40 6.85 13.54 -17.22
C CYS A 40 5.83 13.20 -18.33
N ASP A 41 6.15 12.19 -19.13
CA ASP A 41 5.23 11.59 -20.11
C ASP A 41 4.89 10.17 -19.65
N PHE A 42 3.68 9.97 -19.13
CA PHE A 42 3.21 8.70 -18.60
C PHE A 42 1.70 8.51 -18.83
N GLU A 43 1.25 7.27 -18.80
CA GLU A 43 -0.17 6.91 -18.94
C GLU A 43 -0.82 6.59 -17.58
N LYS A 44 -0.05 6.05 -16.65
CA LYS A 44 -0.52 5.60 -15.33
C LYS A 44 0.49 5.94 -14.25
N ILE A 45 0.01 6.20 -13.04
CA ILE A 45 0.80 6.24 -11.82
C ILE A 45 0.56 4.95 -11.04
N VAL A 46 1.64 4.26 -10.64
CA VAL A 46 1.57 3.08 -9.79
C VAL A 46 2.18 3.41 -8.44
N CYS A 47 1.34 3.42 -7.41
CA CYS A 47 1.76 3.71 -6.04
C CYS A 47 2.18 2.43 -5.32
N THR A 48 3.30 2.48 -4.61
CA THR A 48 3.82 1.35 -3.82
C THR A 48 3.16 1.21 -2.46
N ASP A 49 2.37 2.20 -2.06
CA ASP A 49 1.62 2.17 -0.80
C ASP A 49 0.18 2.72 -0.95
N PRO A 50 -0.76 2.27 -0.08
CA PRO A 50 -2.15 2.66 -0.17
C PRO A 50 -2.43 4.13 0.18
N HIS A 51 -1.55 4.81 0.94
CA HIS A 51 -1.75 6.19 1.33
C HIS A 51 -1.50 7.11 0.15
N SER A 52 -0.36 6.97 -0.53
CA SER A 52 -0.05 7.68 -1.77
C SER A 52 -1.09 7.38 -2.86
N TYR A 53 -1.51 6.11 -2.99
CA TYR A 53 -2.59 5.73 -3.89
C TYR A 53 -3.88 6.52 -3.63
N ASN A 54 -4.32 6.57 -2.37
CA ASN A 54 -5.52 7.33 -2.00
C ASN A 54 -5.33 8.84 -2.20
N THR A 55 -4.17 9.37 -1.83
CA THR A 55 -3.84 10.79 -1.92
C THR A 55 -3.85 11.27 -3.37
N PHE A 56 -3.16 10.58 -4.26
CA PHE A 56 -3.09 10.96 -5.68
C PHE A 56 -4.42 10.74 -6.41
N LYS A 57 -5.14 9.68 -6.08
CA LYS A 57 -6.41 9.35 -6.73
C LYS A 57 -7.58 10.22 -6.28
N ASN A 58 -7.69 10.47 -4.97
CA ASN A 58 -8.89 11.04 -4.39
C ASN A 58 -8.69 12.45 -3.81
N GLU A 59 -7.49 12.78 -3.32
CA GLU A 59 -7.29 13.99 -2.55
C GLU A 59 -6.65 15.12 -3.37
N TYR A 60 -5.67 14.81 -4.21
CA TYR A 60 -5.08 15.80 -5.10
C TYR A 60 -6.08 16.38 -6.11
N PRO A 61 -7.02 15.60 -6.69
CA PRO A 61 -8.06 16.15 -7.57
C PRO A 61 -9.00 17.15 -6.88
N GLU A 62 -9.07 17.18 -5.54
CA GLU A 62 -9.85 18.15 -4.77
C GLU A 62 -9.14 19.50 -4.58
N VAL A 63 -7.82 19.57 -4.83
CA VAL A 63 -7.01 20.77 -4.66
C VAL A 63 -7.16 21.67 -5.89
N ASP A 64 -7.47 22.94 -5.69
CA ASP A 64 -7.43 23.96 -6.75
C ASP A 64 -6.00 24.46 -6.94
N PHE A 65 -5.20 23.69 -7.72
CA PHE A 65 -3.80 24.02 -7.97
C PHE A 65 -3.62 25.35 -8.71
N GLU A 66 -4.59 25.81 -9.51
CA GLU A 66 -4.56 27.11 -10.18
C GLU A 66 -4.58 28.26 -9.17
N GLU A 67 -5.38 28.14 -8.09
CA GLU A 67 -5.43 29.14 -7.03
C GLU A 67 -4.08 29.30 -6.31
N PHE A 68 -3.35 28.17 -6.12
CA PHE A 68 -2.10 28.16 -5.35
C PHE A 68 -0.85 28.37 -6.21
N ALA A 69 -0.87 28.10 -7.52
CA ALA A 69 0.30 28.24 -8.40
C ALA A 69 0.87 29.64 -8.43
N ASP A 70 0.04 30.67 -8.35
CA ASP A 70 0.44 32.09 -8.31
C ASP A 70 0.73 32.62 -6.89
N ASP A 71 0.68 31.76 -5.85
CA ASP A 71 0.92 32.18 -4.47
C ASP A 71 2.38 32.58 -4.26
N PRO A 72 2.67 33.82 -3.78
CA PRO A 72 4.04 34.30 -3.62
C PRO A 72 4.83 33.58 -2.51
N ILE A 73 4.16 32.80 -1.65
CA ILE A 73 4.76 32.09 -0.52
C ILE A 73 5.12 30.65 -0.93
N MET A 74 4.30 30.03 -1.80
CA MET A 74 4.46 28.63 -2.25
C MET A 74 4.38 28.54 -3.78
N PRO A 75 5.27 29.20 -4.54
CA PRO A 75 5.20 29.16 -5.99
C PRO A 75 5.58 27.77 -6.51
N PHE A 76 4.78 27.21 -7.41
CA PHE A 76 5.11 26.05 -8.23
C PHE A 76 4.58 26.22 -9.64
N GLU A 77 5.16 25.53 -10.61
CA GLU A 77 4.69 25.58 -12.00
C GLU A 77 3.50 24.61 -12.17
N TYR A 78 2.42 25.11 -12.76
CA TYR A 78 1.20 24.34 -13.02
C TYR A 78 0.73 24.57 -14.46
N ASP A 79 0.78 23.53 -15.28
CA ASP A 79 0.46 23.54 -16.70
C ASP A 79 -0.96 23.04 -17.02
N GLU A 80 -1.81 22.88 -16.00
CA GLU A 80 -3.20 22.38 -16.09
C GLU A 80 -3.33 20.94 -16.66
N LYS A 81 -2.24 20.17 -16.70
CA LYS A 81 -2.24 18.78 -17.19
C LYS A 81 -2.64 17.78 -16.10
N TRP A 82 -2.39 18.13 -14.84
CA TRP A 82 -2.75 17.26 -13.74
C TRP A 82 -4.28 17.14 -13.63
N ASN A 83 -4.69 16.01 -13.46
CA ASN A 83 -5.96 15.27 -13.32
C ASN A 83 -7.19 16.01 -12.75
N LYS A 84 -7.42 17.26 -13.12
CA LYS A 84 -8.61 18.03 -12.72
C LYS A 84 -9.94 17.30 -13.03
N ASP A 85 -9.93 16.38 -14.02
CA ASP A 85 -11.11 15.64 -14.50
C ASP A 85 -11.00 14.11 -14.27
N GLY A 86 -10.00 13.62 -13.53
CA GLY A 86 -9.81 12.18 -13.28
C GLY A 86 -9.26 11.40 -14.48
N GLU A 87 -8.50 12.04 -15.36
CA GLU A 87 -7.96 11.42 -16.57
C GLU A 87 -6.69 10.59 -16.33
N VAL A 88 -5.95 10.86 -15.24
CA VAL A 88 -4.77 10.06 -14.87
C VAL A 88 -5.20 8.81 -14.13
N ASP A 89 -4.85 7.67 -14.66
CA ASP A 89 -5.12 6.38 -14.04
C ASP A 89 -4.10 6.13 -12.90
N VAL A 90 -4.56 6.17 -11.66
CA VAL A 90 -3.75 5.91 -10.47
C VAL A 90 -4.09 4.53 -9.95
N LEU A 91 -3.09 3.66 -9.83
CA LEU A 91 -3.22 2.29 -9.37
C LEU A 91 -2.38 2.05 -8.12
N HIS A 92 -2.88 1.21 -7.24
CA HIS A 92 -2.02 0.55 -6.27
C HIS A 92 -1.21 -0.54 -6.97
N TRP A 93 0.02 -0.79 -6.53
CA TRP A 93 0.92 -1.75 -7.19
C TRP A 93 0.32 -3.17 -7.30
N THR A 94 -0.51 -3.59 -6.36
CA THR A 94 -1.19 -4.89 -6.42
C THR A 94 -2.12 -5.01 -7.62
N GLN A 95 -2.84 -3.94 -7.99
CA GLN A 95 -3.69 -3.91 -9.18
C GLN A 95 -2.84 -4.03 -10.46
N ALA A 96 -1.75 -3.26 -10.52
CA ALA A 96 -0.85 -3.30 -11.69
C ALA A 96 -0.18 -4.68 -11.86
N VAL A 97 0.20 -5.34 -10.78
CA VAL A 97 0.79 -6.70 -10.82
C VAL A 97 -0.28 -7.74 -11.15
N GLU A 98 -1.49 -7.61 -10.61
CA GLU A 98 -2.62 -8.48 -10.96
C GLU A 98 -2.93 -8.41 -12.46
N GLU A 99 -2.96 -7.22 -13.07
CA GLU A 99 -3.09 -7.06 -14.52
C GLU A 99 -2.00 -7.84 -15.28
N LEU A 100 -0.75 -7.80 -14.82
CA LEU A 100 0.36 -8.52 -15.44
C LEU A 100 0.21 -10.06 -15.33
N VAL A 101 -0.25 -10.55 -14.19
CA VAL A 101 -0.52 -11.98 -13.98
C VAL A 101 -1.68 -12.45 -14.86
N ASN A 102 -2.78 -11.70 -14.88
CA ASN A 102 -3.97 -12.01 -15.67
C ASN A 102 -3.70 -11.99 -17.19
N ASP A 103 -2.83 -11.10 -17.64
CA ASP A 103 -2.38 -11.02 -19.04
C ASP A 103 -1.33 -12.08 -19.41
N GLY A 104 -0.88 -12.90 -18.46
CA GLY A 104 0.20 -13.88 -18.66
C GLY A 104 1.57 -13.25 -18.93
N LYS A 105 1.76 -12.02 -18.51
CA LYS A 105 3.05 -11.28 -18.62
C LYS A 105 3.95 -11.52 -17.43
N LEU A 106 3.39 -11.93 -16.30
CA LEU A 106 4.10 -12.38 -15.12
C LEU A 106 3.58 -13.75 -14.71
N GLU A 107 4.47 -14.73 -14.65
CA GLU A 107 4.13 -16.08 -14.22
C GLU A 107 4.62 -16.33 -12.79
N LEU A 108 3.69 -16.71 -11.89
CA LEU A 108 3.99 -17.06 -10.50
C LEU A 108 4.14 -18.57 -10.28
N SER A 109 4.28 -19.33 -11.37
CA SER A 109 4.31 -20.80 -11.38
C SER A 109 5.67 -21.43 -11.02
N GLY A 110 6.64 -20.64 -10.58
CA GLY A 110 7.99 -21.13 -10.28
C GLY A 110 8.09 -21.97 -9.01
N THR A 111 7.27 -21.69 -8.02
CA THR A 111 7.17 -22.42 -6.76
C THR A 111 5.77 -22.15 -6.18
N GLU A 112 4.98 -23.19 -6.00
CA GLU A 112 3.74 -23.08 -5.23
C GLU A 112 4.12 -22.97 -3.74
N LEU A 113 3.72 -21.87 -3.11
CA LEU A 113 3.94 -21.67 -1.69
C LEU A 113 2.77 -22.34 -0.95
N GLU A 114 3.07 -23.37 -0.15
CA GLU A 114 2.06 -24.12 0.60
C GLU A 114 1.79 -23.50 2.00
N TYR A 115 2.03 -22.17 2.16
CA TYR A 115 1.77 -21.49 3.43
C TYR A 115 0.28 -21.28 3.67
N THR A 116 -0.16 -21.52 4.91
CA THR A 116 -1.45 -21.01 5.39
C THR A 116 -1.27 -19.56 5.86
N VAL A 117 -1.96 -18.63 5.20
CA VAL A 117 -1.77 -17.20 5.43
C VAL A 117 -3.10 -16.50 5.72
N THR A 118 -3.04 -15.38 6.42
CA THR A 118 -4.17 -14.46 6.51
C THR A 118 -3.79 -13.09 5.97
N TYR A 119 -4.77 -12.29 5.55
CA TYR A 119 -4.54 -11.00 4.94
C TYR A 119 -5.19 -9.86 5.71
N HIS A 120 -4.44 -8.81 5.96
CA HIS A 120 -4.96 -7.57 6.51
C HIS A 120 -5.31 -6.58 5.39
N ASP A 121 -6.57 -6.19 5.29
CA ASP A 121 -7.03 -5.14 4.38
C ASP A 121 -6.57 -3.76 4.88
N PRO A 122 -5.63 -3.07 4.19
CA PRO A 122 -5.24 -1.72 4.55
C PRO A 122 -6.40 -0.75 4.35
N CYS A 123 -6.63 0.15 5.30
CA CYS A 123 -7.80 1.03 5.28
C CYS A 123 -7.85 1.94 4.05
N HIS A 124 -6.72 2.48 3.59
CA HIS A 124 -6.64 3.34 2.42
C HIS A 124 -6.80 2.59 1.09
N LEU A 125 -6.48 1.29 1.04
CA LEU A 125 -6.72 0.46 -0.13
C LEU A 125 -8.18 -0.01 -0.17
N GLY A 126 -8.62 -0.68 0.90
CA GLY A 126 -9.96 -1.28 0.97
C GLY A 126 -11.05 -0.24 1.27
N ARG A 127 -11.06 0.30 2.49
CA ARG A 127 -12.19 1.13 2.96
C ARG A 127 -12.38 2.44 2.19
N TYR A 128 -11.30 3.08 1.74
CA TYR A 128 -11.35 4.33 0.99
C TYR A 128 -11.48 4.13 -0.53
N ASN A 129 -11.03 2.98 -1.07
CA ASN A 129 -10.96 2.76 -2.51
C ASN A 129 -11.66 1.48 -3.00
N ASP A 130 -12.34 0.73 -2.11
CA ASP A 130 -13.04 -0.53 -2.40
C ASP A 130 -12.16 -1.61 -3.08
N GLU A 131 -10.83 -1.49 -2.96
CA GLU A 131 -9.90 -2.47 -3.52
C GLU A 131 -9.62 -3.58 -2.50
N TYR A 132 -10.22 -4.73 -2.73
CA TYR A 132 -10.13 -5.90 -1.86
C TYR A 132 -9.62 -7.15 -2.57
N GLU A 133 -9.85 -7.25 -3.87
CA GLU A 133 -9.67 -8.52 -4.58
C GLU A 133 -8.27 -8.66 -5.21
N ALA A 134 -7.68 -7.61 -5.80
CA ALA A 134 -6.35 -7.70 -6.38
C ALA A 134 -5.29 -8.25 -5.41
N PRO A 135 -5.21 -7.80 -4.13
CA PRO A 135 -4.31 -8.41 -3.15
C PRO A 135 -4.57 -9.89 -2.92
N ARG A 136 -5.85 -10.29 -2.84
CA ARG A 136 -6.26 -11.68 -2.59
C ARG A 136 -5.96 -12.60 -3.77
N GLU A 137 -6.23 -12.13 -4.99
CA GLU A 137 -5.89 -12.88 -6.21
C GLU A 137 -4.38 -13.11 -6.34
N LEU A 138 -3.57 -12.11 -5.99
CA LEU A 138 -2.12 -12.26 -5.96
C LEU A 138 -1.66 -13.28 -4.91
N ILE A 139 -2.19 -13.23 -3.68
CA ILE A 139 -1.87 -14.21 -2.64
C ILE A 139 -2.22 -15.63 -3.11
N ARG A 140 -3.42 -15.83 -3.66
CA ARG A 140 -3.82 -17.14 -4.19
C ARG A 140 -2.95 -17.59 -5.37
N ALA A 141 -2.55 -16.66 -6.23
CA ALA A 141 -1.70 -16.95 -7.38
C ALA A 141 -0.30 -17.43 -6.98
N THR A 142 0.18 -17.12 -5.77
CA THR A 142 1.44 -17.67 -5.23
C THR A 142 1.32 -19.12 -4.74
N GLY A 143 0.10 -19.67 -4.64
CA GLY A 143 -0.16 -21.01 -4.11
C GLY A 143 -0.42 -21.07 -2.61
N CYS A 144 -0.46 -19.92 -1.92
CA CYS A 144 -0.80 -19.85 -0.51
C CYS A 144 -2.30 -20.16 -0.26
N ASP A 145 -2.59 -20.80 0.86
CA ASP A 145 -3.94 -21.03 1.36
C ASP A 145 -4.37 -19.80 2.21
N LEU A 146 -5.31 -19.02 1.68
CA LEU A 146 -5.76 -17.77 2.29
C LEU A 146 -6.95 -18.00 3.22
N GLU A 147 -6.73 -17.85 4.51
CA GLU A 147 -7.73 -17.87 5.56
C GLU A 147 -8.13 -16.45 5.99
N GLU A 148 -9.42 -16.14 5.86
CA GLU A 148 -9.92 -14.79 6.16
C GLU A 148 -10.17 -14.59 7.66
N MET A 149 -9.69 -13.49 8.21
CA MET A 149 -10.10 -13.07 9.54
C MET A 149 -11.58 -12.65 9.58
N PRO A 150 -12.31 -12.79 10.71
CA PRO A 150 -13.71 -12.39 10.82
C PRO A 150 -13.96 -10.92 10.43
N ARG A 151 -13.08 -10.01 10.84
CA ARG A 151 -13.12 -8.60 10.42
C ARG A 151 -12.28 -8.39 9.19
N ASN A 152 -12.82 -8.59 8.00
CA ASN A 152 -12.14 -8.40 6.72
C ASN A 152 -12.87 -7.41 5.80
N ARG A 153 -12.27 -7.05 4.70
CA ARG A 153 -12.78 -6.10 3.70
C ARG A 153 -13.24 -4.78 4.33
N SER A 154 -14.45 -4.33 4.05
CA SER A 154 -15.00 -3.06 4.58
C SER A 154 -15.09 -3.03 6.11
N ASN A 155 -15.14 -4.20 6.76
CA ASN A 155 -15.16 -4.34 8.22
C ASN A 155 -13.77 -4.55 8.84
N SER A 156 -12.70 -4.45 8.06
CA SER A 156 -11.33 -4.66 8.53
C SER A 156 -10.99 -3.75 9.72
N PHE A 157 -10.32 -4.30 10.72
CA PHE A 157 -9.84 -3.55 11.89
C PHE A 157 -8.51 -2.87 11.57
N CYS A 158 -8.37 -1.60 11.90
CA CYS A 158 -7.20 -0.80 11.54
C CYS A 158 -5.94 -1.22 12.30
N CYS A 159 -4.76 -1.12 11.65
CA CYS A 159 -3.47 -1.34 12.32
C CYS A 159 -3.12 -0.27 13.36
N GLY A 160 -3.78 0.91 13.30
CA GLY A 160 -3.54 2.03 14.21
C GLY A 160 -2.47 3.02 13.72
N GLY A 161 -1.81 2.79 12.57
CA GLY A 161 -0.67 3.61 12.11
C GLY A 161 -1.06 4.90 11.37
N GLY A 162 -2.22 4.93 10.70
CA GLY A 162 -2.64 6.08 9.90
C GLY A 162 -3.00 7.32 10.72
N GLY A 163 -3.06 8.48 10.05
CA GLY A 163 -3.38 9.76 10.69
C GLY A 163 -2.36 10.23 11.71
N GLY A 164 -1.09 9.87 11.51
CA GLY A 164 -0.01 10.18 12.43
C GLY A 164 0.17 9.17 13.57
N GLY A 165 -0.68 8.13 13.64
CA GLY A 165 -0.63 7.11 14.69
C GLY A 165 0.70 6.37 14.79
N LEU A 166 1.41 6.21 13.67
CA LEU A 166 2.76 5.63 13.65
C LEU A 166 3.78 6.42 14.51
N TRP A 167 3.56 7.72 14.69
CA TRP A 167 4.46 8.65 15.38
C TRP A 167 3.98 9.01 16.79
N MET A 168 2.84 8.46 17.21
CA MET A 168 2.22 8.77 18.51
C MET A 168 2.37 7.61 19.46
N ASP A 169 2.65 7.91 20.71
CA ASP A 169 2.55 6.94 21.80
C ASP A 169 1.11 6.90 22.30
N PHE A 170 0.51 5.71 22.29
CA PHE A 170 -0.80 5.46 22.88
C PHE A 170 -0.64 4.68 24.18
N ASP A 171 -1.26 5.19 25.24
CA ASP A 171 -1.30 4.50 26.55
C ASP A 171 -2.36 3.37 26.60
N GLU A 172 -3.04 3.12 25.48
CA GLU A 172 -4.12 2.13 25.39
C GLU A 172 -3.57 0.71 25.20
N GLU A 173 -4.00 -0.22 26.04
CA GLU A 173 -3.71 -1.64 25.91
C GLU A 173 -5.03 -2.44 25.80
N PRO A 174 -5.11 -3.46 24.91
CA PRO A 174 -4.08 -3.81 23.91
C PRO A 174 -4.01 -2.79 22.77
N LYS A 175 -2.82 -2.68 22.14
CA LYS A 175 -2.66 -1.88 20.93
C LYS A 175 -3.54 -2.44 19.79
N PRO A 176 -4.02 -1.62 18.84
CA PRO A 176 -4.81 -2.11 17.71
C PRO A 176 -4.11 -3.22 16.89
N SER A 177 -2.79 -3.12 16.71
CA SER A 177 -1.99 -4.15 16.03
C SER A 177 -1.96 -5.48 16.79
N GLU A 178 -1.83 -5.46 18.11
CA GLU A 178 -1.87 -6.67 18.95
C GLU A 178 -3.25 -7.34 18.93
N GLU A 179 -4.32 -6.53 19.05
CA GLU A 179 -5.71 -7.00 18.93
C GLU A 179 -5.97 -7.72 17.61
N ARG A 180 -5.43 -7.16 16.52
CA ARG A 180 -5.60 -7.73 15.19
C ARG A 180 -4.80 -9.02 14.98
N LEU A 181 -3.58 -9.11 15.52
CA LEU A 181 -2.78 -10.34 15.49
C LEU A 181 -3.44 -11.44 16.33
N ARG A 182 -4.02 -11.09 17.47
CA ARG A 182 -4.81 -12.03 18.28
C ARG A 182 -6.02 -12.56 17.53
N GLU A 183 -6.76 -11.71 16.82
CA GLU A 183 -7.86 -12.15 15.96
C GLU A 183 -7.41 -13.16 14.90
N ALA A 184 -6.25 -12.94 14.28
CA ALA A 184 -5.70 -13.87 13.29
C ALA A 184 -5.43 -15.26 13.88
N LEU A 185 -4.88 -15.32 15.10
CA LEU A 185 -4.46 -16.56 15.73
C LEU A 185 -5.59 -17.28 16.51
N GLU A 186 -6.59 -16.54 17.00
CA GLU A 186 -7.62 -17.10 17.88
C GLU A 186 -8.99 -17.25 17.20
N ASP A 187 -9.34 -16.35 16.25
CA ASP A 187 -10.70 -16.23 15.72
C ASP A 187 -10.84 -16.71 14.27
N THR A 188 -9.78 -17.18 13.61
CA THR A 188 -9.83 -17.82 12.30
C THR A 188 -9.98 -19.33 12.41
N ASP A 189 -10.50 -19.99 11.38
CA ASP A 189 -10.62 -21.45 11.35
C ASP A 189 -9.26 -22.15 11.39
N ALA A 190 -8.23 -21.58 10.76
CA ALA A 190 -6.86 -22.07 10.80
C ALA A 190 -6.18 -21.78 12.16
N GLY A 191 -6.56 -20.68 12.83
CA GLY A 191 -6.06 -20.30 14.14
C GLY A 191 -4.53 -20.31 14.23
N PRO A 192 -3.95 -21.07 15.18
CA PRO A 192 -2.49 -21.11 15.37
C PRO A 192 -1.72 -21.81 14.24
N ASN A 193 -2.39 -22.33 13.22
CA ASN A 193 -1.73 -22.88 12.02
C ASN A 193 -1.48 -21.80 10.95
N ILE A 194 -1.91 -20.56 11.16
CA ILE A 194 -1.54 -19.45 10.28
C ILE A 194 -0.05 -19.18 10.45
N GLU A 195 0.70 -19.32 9.36
CA GLU A 195 2.15 -19.16 9.33
C GLU A 195 2.55 -17.70 9.06
N LYS A 196 1.77 -16.99 8.20
CA LYS A 196 2.10 -15.62 7.81
C LYS A 196 0.89 -14.70 7.87
N PHE A 197 1.14 -13.50 8.38
CA PHE A 197 0.20 -12.38 8.38
C PHE A 197 0.59 -11.43 7.24
N VAL A 198 -0.20 -11.41 6.18
CA VAL A 198 0.13 -10.73 4.93
C VAL A 198 -0.42 -9.32 4.93
N VAL A 199 0.40 -8.36 4.51
CA VAL A 199 0.04 -6.95 4.36
C VAL A 199 0.35 -6.44 2.95
N ALA A 200 -0.25 -5.31 2.57
CA ALA A 200 0.03 -4.56 1.33
C ALA A 200 0.22 -3.07 1.62
N CYS A 201 0.83 -2.76 2.75
CA CYS A 201 1.03 -1.39 3.20
C CYS A 201 2.25 -1.33 4.13
N PRO A 202 3.28 -0.52 3.83
CA PRO A 202 4.49 -0.43 4.64
C PRO A 202 4.22 0.11 6.06
N MET A 203 3.22 0.98 6.21
CA MET A 203 2.81 1.47 7.52
C MET A 203 2.15 0.36 8.36
N CYS A 204 1.29 -0.48 7.74
CA CYS A 204 0.73 -1.65 8.40
C CYS A 204 1.83 -2.66 8.77
N MET A 205 2.81 -2.88 7.89
CA MET A 205 3.97 -3.73 8.15
C MET A 205 4.69 -3.29 9.44
N THR A 206 4.99 -2.00 9.55
CA THR A 206 5.66 -1.44 10.74
C THR A 206 4.83 -1.64 12.01
N MET A 207 3.53 -1.37 11.94
CA MET A 207 2.64 -1.50 13.11
C MET A 207 2.48 -2.95 13.57
N TYR A 208 2.38 -3.91 12.62
CA TYR A 208 2.27 -5.33 12.98
C TYR A 208 3.57 -5.94 13.43
N GLU A 209 4.72 -5.50 12.90
CA GLU A 209 6.02 -5.89 13.41
C GLU A 209 6.26 -5.39 14.84
N ASP A 210 5.78 -4.19 15.18
CA ASP A 210 5.79 -3.70 16.57
C ASP A 210 4.82 -4.51 17.44
N GLY A 211 3.56 -4.66 16.99
CA GLY A 211 2.54 -5.42 17.73
C GLY A 211 2.90 -6.89 17.94
N ARG A 212 3.60 -7.51 16.99
CA ARG A 212 4.14 -8.87 17.13
C ARG A 212 5.12 -8.99 18.29
N LYS A 213 5.98 -7.98 18.46
CA LYS A 213 6.98 -7.93 19.52
C LYS A 213 6.38 -7.57 20.87
N THR A 214 5.50 -6.56 20.91
CA THR A 214 4.91 -6.08 22.17
C THR A 214 3.81 -6.99 22.70
N GLY A 215 3.15 -7.75 21.82
CA GLY A 215 2.10 -8.73 22.17
C GLY A 215 2.59 -10.15 22.40
N ASP A 216 3.93 -10.38 22.41
CA ASP A 216 4.56 -11.71 22.58
C ASP A 216 4.16 -12.74 21.48
N PHE A 217 3.95 -12.30 20.21
CA PHE A 217 3.60 -13.16 19.07
C PHE A 217 4.81 -13.49 18.16
N GLU A 218 6.05 -13.22 18.60
CA GLU A 218 7.24 -13.34 17.76
C GLU A 218 7.50 -14.76 17.25
N ASP A 219 7.15 -15.77 18.05
CA ASP A 219 7.32 -17.19 17.70
C ASP A 219 6.06 -17.80 17.04
N ASP A 220 4.94 -17.05 16.99
CA ASP A 220 3.65 -17.58 16.56
C ASP A 220 3.31 -17.24 15.10
N ILE A 221 3.74 -16.07 14.59
CA ILE A 221 3.37 -15.61 13.26
C ILE A 221 4.45 -14.70 12.65
N GLU A 222 4.65 -14.81 11.34
CA GLU A 222 5.53 -13.95 10.56
C GLU A 222 4.73 -12.87 9.84
N ILE A 223 5.19 -11.61 9.86
CA ILE A 223 4.58 -10.53 9.09
C ILE A 223 5.30 -10.41 7.76
N VAL A 224 4.57 -10.43 6.65
CA VAL A 224 5.16 -10.35 5.30
C VAL A 224 4.35 -9.41 4.40
N ASP A 225 5.02 -8.73 3.48
CA ASP A 225 4.34 -8.02 2.39
C ASP A 225 4.00 -9.00 1.25
N ILE A 226 2.90 -8.74 0.53
CA ILE A 226 2.52 -9.56 -0.65
C ILE A 226 3.67 -9.63 -1.66
N ALA A 227 4.46 -8.56 -1.82
CA ALA A 227 5.59 -8.54 -2.72
C ALA A 227 6.63 -9.61 -2.38
N GLU A 228 6.83 -9.92 -1.10
CA GLU A 228 7.75 -10.98 -0.66
C GLU A 228 7.26 -12.36 -1.11
N LEU A 229 5.95 -12.64 -0.96
CA LEU A 229 5.35 -13.88 -1.45
C LEU A 229 5.48 -14.01 -2.98
N ILE A 230 5.22 -12.93 -3.72
CA ILE A 230 5.37 -12.90 -5.17
C ILE A 230 6.81 -13.20 -5.57
N VAL A 231 7.78 -12.52 -4.95
CA VAL A 231 9.21 -12.73 -5.22
C VAL A 231 9.61 -14.17 -4.88
N GLU A 232 9.05 -14.77 -3.84
CA GLU A 232 9.31 -16.18 -3.50
C GLU A 232 8.69 -17.14 -4.52
N ALA A 233 7.49 -16.85 -5.04
CA ALA A 233 6.79 -17.66 -6.03
C ALA A 233 7.35 -17.54 -7.45
N ILE A 234 8.03 -16.45 -7.80
CA ILE A 234 8.71 -16.28 -9.08
C ILE A 234 9.87 -17.28 -9.20
N GLY A 235 9.91 -18.07 -10.28
CA GLY A 235 10.96 -19.05 -10.52
C GLY A 235 12.37 -18.44 -10.59
N LYS A 236 13.39 -19.23 -10.24
CA LYS A 236 14.79 -18.76 -10.19
C LYS A 236 15.32 -18.22 -11.52
N GLU A 237 14.87 -18.78 -12.66
CA GLU A 237 15.25 -18.33 -13.98
C GLU A 237 14.65 -16.95 -14.29
N GLU A 238 13.43 -16.72 -13.86
CA GLU A 238 12.72 -15.44 -14.05
C GLU A 238 13.29 -14.35 -13.14
N ARG A 239 13.62 -14.66 -11.88
CA ARG A 239 14.37 -13.75 -10.98
C ARG A 239 15.70 -13.30 -11.60
N ALA A 240 16.47 -14.22 -12.15
CA ALA A 240 17.75 -13.89 -12.80
C ALA A 240 17.57 -12.95 -13.99
N ASN A 241 16.46 -13.05 -14.72
CA ASN A 241 16.13 -12.14 -15.83
C ASN A 241 15.72 -10.74 -15.33
N LEU A 242 15.04 -10.63 -14.20
CA LEU A 242 14.68 -9.35 -13.57
C LEU A 242 15.91 -8.62 -13.01
N GLU A 243 16.85 -9.35 -12.38
CA GLU A 243 18.11 -8.78 -11.86
C GLU A 243 19.04 -8.25 -12.96
N VAL A 244 18.97 -8.80 -14.18
CA VAL A 244 19.77 -8.34 -15.34
C VAL A 244 19.14 -7.12 -16.01
N ALA A 245 17.84 -6.90 -15.83
CA ALA A 245 17.09 -5.80 -16.44
C ALA A 245 17.05 -4.52 -15.57
N ALA A 246 17.48 -4.60 -14.31
CA ALA A 246 17.54 -3.49 -13.36
C ALA A 246 18.93 -2.83 -13.34
#